data_99633c1de557f65413a2aa599c9e47f2
#
_entry.id   99633c1de557f65413a2aa599c9e47f2
#
_cell.length_a   1.000
_cell.length_b   1.000
_cell.length_c   1.000
_cell.angle_alpha   90.00
_cell.angle_beta   90.00
_cell.angle_gamma   90.00
#
_symmetry.space_group_name_H-M   'P 1'
#
loop_
_entity.id
_entity.type
_entity.pdbx_description
1 polymer ?
#
loop_
_entity_poly.entity_id
_entity_poly.type
_entity_poly.pdbx_seq_one_letter_code
_entity_poly.pdbx_strand_id
1 'polypeptide(L)'
;DVPGIRTVSATVGSLQARATFEANPRDVVQEVEVVGHGLEDWYRTTDIWVFEGVDGRDYAITGSKLSGGFAFFYDVTNPAAIMKYDSVQVDARTINDVKASPDGRYAVISREGATNRRDGFVILDMADPTNPTVASIFDEGITGGVHNMYAQDDLLFALAGGDKYVIIDMTDIYAPKYLSEYNHPDSRLHDVWVNDGLAYSSEWGTGVVVVDVGNG
;
A
#
# COMPACT_ATOMS: atom_id res chain seq x y z
N ASP A 1 -23.89 19.30 15.72
CA ASP A 1 -23.12 19.18 16.97
C ASP A 1 -23.39 20.44 17.83
N VAL A 2 -23.86 20.25 19.08
CA VAL A 2 -24.16 21.36 19.98
C VAL A 2 -22.95 21.56 20.89
N PRO A 3 -22.33 22.75 20.91
CA PRO A 3 -21.21 23.06 21.81
C PRO A 3 -21.64 22.95 23.27
N GLY A 4 -20.72 22.80 24.15
CA GLY A 4 -20.90 22.93 25.58
C GLY A 4 -20.30 21.80 26.41
N ILE A 5 -20.52 21.91 27.72
CA ILE A 5 -19.99 20.96 28.70
C ILE A 5 -20.70 19.61 28.56
N ARG A 6 -19.93 18.54 28.45
CA ARG A 6 -20.38 17.15 28.41
C ARG A 6 -19.88 16.41 29.64
N THR A 7 -20.73 15.60 30.22
CA THR A 7 -20.36 14.75 31.34
C THR A 7 -20.56 13.29 30.92
N VAL A 8 -19.52 12.50 31.08
CA VAL A 8 -19.58 11.04 30.97
C VAL A 8 -19.51 10.47 32.38
N SER A 9 -20.43 9.57 32.71
CA SER A 9 -20.44 8.87 33.99
C SER A 9 -20.34 7.37 33.76
N ALA A 10 -19.52 6.70 34.57
CA ALA A 10 -19.42 5.26 34.64
C ALA A 10 -19.90 4.79 36.04
N THR A 11 -20.68 3.74 36.09
CA THR A 11 -21.22 3.19 37.36
C THR A 11 -20.94 1.69 37.41
N VAL A 12 -20.34 1.26 38.50
CA VAL A 12 -20.12 -0.18 38.80
C VAL A 12 -20.62 -0.45 40.23
N GLY A 13 -21.73 -1.12 40.33
CA GLY A 13 -22.41 -1.30 41.62
C GLY A 13 -22.84 0.03 42.24
N SER A 14 -22.36 0.34 43.43
CA SER A 14 -22.58 1.64 44.12
C SER A 14 -21.51 2.68 43.82
N LEU A 15 -20.47 2.34 43.09
CA LEU A 15 -19.39 3.26 42.70
C LEU A 15 -19.75 4.01 41.44
N GLN A 16 -19.56 5.34 41.47
CA GLN A 16 -19.75 6.20 40.30
C GLN A 16 -18.55 7.09 40.12
N ALA A 17 -18.05 7.15 38.88
CA ALA A 17 -17.05 8.12 38.43
C ALA A 17 -17.67 9.02 37.37
N ARG A 18 -17.27 10.27 37.35
CA ARG A 18 -17.70 11.28 36.35
C ARG A 18 -16.48 12.01 35.79
N ALA A 19 -16.47 12.21 34.50
CA ALA A 19 -15.55 13.09 33.81
C ALA A 19 -16.34 14.13 33.03
N THR A 20 -15.89 15.39 33.12
CA THR A 20 -16.49 16.52 32.39
C THR A 20 -15.48 17.06 31.39
N PHE A 21 -15.91 17.30 30.16
CA PHE A 21 -15.10 17.91 29.12
C PHE A 21 -15.95 18.93 28.35
N GLU A 22 -15.27 19.90 27.78
CA GLU A 22 -15.90 20.88 26.91
C GLU A 22 -15.85 20.38 25.46
N ALA A 23 -17.01 20.23 24.83
CA ALA A 23 -17.13 19.94 23.42
C ALA A 23 -17.31 21.26 22.66
N ASN A 24 -16.27 21.64 21.93
CA ASN A 24 -16.33 22.78 21.02
C ASN A 24 -16.68 22.31 19.61
N PRO A 25 -17.47 23.07 18.83
CA PRO A 25 -17.66 22.76 17.42
C PRO A 25 -16.30 22.75 16.74
N ARG A 26 -16.08 21.77 15.88
CA ARG A 26 -14.94 21.82 14.99
C ARG A 26 -15.28 22.76 13.83
N ASP A 27 -15.25 24.07 14.14
CA ASP A 27 -15.45 25.11 13.14
C ASP A 27 -14.09 25.50 12.56
N VAL A 28 -13.48 24.53 11.85
CA VAL A 28 -12.21 24.76 11.16
C VAL A 28 -12.48 24.57 9.68
N VAL A 29 -12.77 25.69 9.01
CA VAL A 29 -12.61 25.77 7.57
C VAL A 29 -11.12 25.99 7.32
N GLN A 30 -10.41 24.93 6.87
CA GLN A 30 -9.05 25.07 6.39
C GLN A 30 -9.08 25.22 4.87
N GLU A 31 -8.47 26.30 4.41
CA GLU A 31 -8.12 26.39 3.00
C GLU A 31 -6.92 25.45 2.75
N VAL A 32 -7.00 24.67 1.68
CA VAL A 32 -5.89 23.80 1.24
C VAL A 32 -5.34 24.38 -0.05
N GLU A 33 -4.02 24.33 -0.19
CA GLU A 33 -3.32 24.76 -1.40
C GLU A 33 -2.47 23.63 -1.98
N VAL A 34 -2.27 23.65 -3.29
CA VAL A 34 -1.35 22.75 -3.96
C VAL A 34 0.06 23.30 -3.79
N VAL A 35 0.91 22.60 -3.03
CA VAL A 35 2.30 23.01 -2.78
C VAL A 35 3.27 22.53 -3.85
N GLY A 36 2.92 21.50 -4.62
CA GLY A 36 3.76 20.98 -5.70
C GLY A 36 3.00 20.07 -6.64
N HIS A 37 3.60 19.80 -7.77
CA HIS A 37 3.05 18.93 -8.80
C HIS A 37 4.17 18.17 -9.54
N GLY A 38 4.18 16.84 -9.46
CA GLY A 38 5.02 15.97 -10.27
C GLY A 38 4.28 15.58 -11.55
N LEU A 39 4.79 16.01 -12.71
CA LEU A 39 4.12 15.80 -14.00
C LEU A 39 4.40 14.41 -14.57
N GLU A 40 3.36 13.77 -15.08
CA GLU A 40 3.40 12.67 -16.03
C GLU A 40 2.42 12.95 -17.17
N ASP A 41 2.96 13.38 -18.32
CA ASP A 41 2.15 13.88 -19.43
C ASP A 41 1.67 12.77 -20.40
N TRP A 42 2.28 11.58 -20.32
CA TRP A 42 2.07 10.54 -21.33
C TRP A 42 1.09 9.47 -20.88
N TYR A 43 1.01 9.19 -19.56
CA TYR A 43 0.24 8.06 -19.05
C TYR A 43 -0.67 8.46 -17.90
N ARG A 44 -1.75 7.70 -17.72
CA ARG A 44 -2.62 7.86 -16.55
C ARG A 44 -1.98 7.15 -15.38
N THR A 45 -1.74 7.88 -14.30
CA THR A 45 -1.30 7.32 -13.03
C THR A 45 -2.42 6.45 -12.43
N THR A 46 -2.03 5.40 -11.72
CA THR A 46 -2.94 4.47 -11.03
C THR A 46 -2.85 4.65 -9.53
N ASP A 47 -1.80 4.13 -8.92
CA ASP A 47 -1.55 4.23 -7.50
C ASP A 47 -0.32 5.09 -7.22
N ILE A 48 -0.17 5.50 -5.97
CA ILE A 48 1.00 6.22 -5.47
C ILE A 48 1.41 5.67 -4.10
N TRP A 49 2.70 5.52 -3.91
CA TRP A 49 3.28 5.24 -2.59
C TRP A 49 4.43 6.19 -2.30
N VAL A 50 4.39 6.80 -1.10
CA VAL A 50 5.46 7.69 -0.61
C VAL A 50 6.21 6.97 0.51
N PHE A 51 7.53 7.03 0.48
CA PHE A 51 8.39 6.33 1.45
C PHE A 51 9.70 7.08 1.66
N GLU A 52 10.31 6.85 2.81
CA GLU A 52 11.68 7.30 3.07
C GLU A 52 12.65 6.26 2.48
N GLY A 53 13.56 6.70 1.64
CA GLY A 53 14.62 5.85 1.08
C GLY A 53 15.71 5.58 2.11
N VAL A 54 16.56 4.57 1.81
CA VAL A 54 17.70 4.19 2.67
C VAL A 54 18.72 5.32 2.87
N ASP A 55 18.66 6.37 2.07
CA ASP A 55 19.48 7.59 2.16
C ASP A 55 18.83 8.72 3.00
N GLY A 56 17.64 8.47 3.56
CA GLY A 56 16.88 9.40 4.40
C GLY A 56 16.17 10.52 3.63
N ARG A 57 15.99 10.38 2.32
CA ARG A 57 15.20 11.30 1.48
C ARG A 57 13.82 10.71 1.21
N ASP A 58 12.86 11.58 0.94
CA ASP A 58 11.50 11.16 0.61
C ASP A 58 11.32 10.93 -0.89
N TYR A 59 10.79 9.79 -1.22
CA TYR A 59 10.52 9.36 -2.58
C TYR A 59 9.05 9.00 -2.79
N ALA A 60 8.60 9.09 -4.04
CA ALA A 60 7.29 8.60 -4.46
C ALA A 60 7.43 7.69 -5.68
N ILE A 61 6.64 6.63 -5.69
CA ILE A 61 6.47 5.74 -6.84
C ILE A 61 5.03 5.91 -7.34
N THR A 62 4.83 5.99 -8.65
CA THR A 62 3.50 5.91 -9.25
C THR A 62 3.42 4.77 -10.25
N GLY A 63 2.31 4.05 -10.21
CA GLY A 63 1.94 3.11 -11.26
C GLY A 63 1.33 3.82 -12.46
N SER A 64 1.11 3.09 -13.57
CA SER A 64 0.51 3.66 -14.78
C SER A 64 -0.40 2.68 -15.51
N LYS A 65 -1.49 3.20 -16.08
CA LYS A 65 -2.51 2.42 -16.79
C LYS A 65 -2.28 2.41 -18.28
N LEU A 66 -2.30 1.20 -18.88
CA LEU A 66 -2.14 0.99 -20.33
C LEU A 66 -0.87 1.63 -20.90
N SER A 67 0.16 1.70 -20.09
CA SER A 67 1.44 2.36 -20.41
C SER A 67 2.45 1.45 -21.09
N GLY A 68 2.19 0.13 -21.12
CA GLY A 68 3.21 -0.86 -21.48
C GLY A 68 4.17 -1.16 -20.32
N GLY A 69 3.69 -1.05 -19.07
CA GLY A 69 4.39 -1.50 -17.88
C GLY A 69 5.37 -0.49 -17.26
N PHE A 70 5.11 0.81 -17.38
CA PHE A 70 5.93 1.82 -16.73
C PHE A 70 5.48 2.13 -15.30
N ALA A 71 6.43 2.16 -14.37
CA ALA A 71 6.35 2.82 -13.07
C ALA A 71 7.31 4.02 -13.06
N PHE A 72 6.93 5.12 -12.39
CA PHE A 72 7.70 6.36 -12.36
C PHE A 72 8.12 6.69 -10.94
N PHE A 73 9.33 7.23 -10.81
CA PHE A 73 9.98 7.52 -9.54
C PHE A 73 10.27 9.01 -9.42
N TYR A 74 9.91 9.56 -8.26
CA TYR A 74 10.03 10.99 -7.97
C TYR A 74 10.77 11.20 -6.65
N ASP A 75 11.63 12.21 -6.61
CA ASP A 75 12.12 12.82 -5.39
C ASP A 75 11.08 13.84 -4.91
N VAL A 76 10.54 13.62 -3.73
CA VAL A 76 9.52 14.46 -3.10
C VAL A 76 10.01 15.08 -1.80
N THR A 77 11.30 14.98 -1.49
CA THR A 77 11.93 15.56 -0.30
C THR A 77 11.61 17.04 -0.15
N ASN A 78 11.56 17.77 -1.26
CA ASN A 78 11.02 19.11 -1.30
C ASN A 78 9.70 19.11 -2.09
N PRO A 79 8.54 19.13 -1.42
CA PRO A 79 7.25 19.04 -2.11
C PRO A 79 6.96 20.23 -3.04
N ALA A 80 7.64 21.37 -2.87
CA ALA A 80 7.54 22.49 -3.79
C ALA A 80 8.43 22.35 -5.05
N ALA A 81 9.27 21.33 -5.12
CA ALA A 81 10.20 21.08 -6.22
C ALA A 81 10.31 19.58 -6.52
N ILE A 82 9.18 18.95 -6.78
CA ILE A 82 9.09 17.51 -7.12
C ILE A 82 9.85 17.23 -8.42
N MET A 83 10.70 16.23 -8.41
CA MET A 83 11.56 15.87 -9.53
C MET A 83 11.37 14.40 -9.91
N LYS A 84 10.87 14.13 -11.13
CA LYS A 84 10.91 12.77 -11.69
C LYS A 84 12.36 12.47 -12.08
N TYR A 85 12.94 11.41 -11.51
CA TYR A 85 14.34 11.08 -11.77
C TYR A 85 14.51 9.77 -12.54
N ASP A 86 13.53 8.84 -12.45
CA ASP A 86 13.64 7.56 -13.15
C ASP A 86 12.28 6.99 -13.56
N SER A 87 12.32 5.95 -14.38
CA SER A 87 11.19 5.10 -14.72
C SER A 87 11.65 3.68 -14.99
N VAL A 88 10.96 2.70 -14.44
CA VAL A 88 11.20 1.27 -14.68
C VAL A 88 10.11 0.73 -15.59
N GLN A 89 10.51 0.07 -16.68
CA GLN A 89 9.60 -0.63 -17.56
C GLN A 89 9.71 -2.14 -17.38
N VAL A 90 8.57 -2.81 -17.21
CA VAL A 90 8.47 -4.27 -17.07
C VAL A 90 7.47 -4.84 -18.07
N ASP A 91 7.50 -6.16 -18.28
CA ASP A 91 6.51 -6.85 -19.13
C ASP A 91 5.13 -6.85 -18.44
N ALA A 92 4.40 -5.76 -18.63
CA ALA A 92 3.04 -5.56 -18.15
C ALA A 92 2.29 -4.59 -19.08
N ARG A 93 0.98 -4.69 -19.10
CA ARG A 93 0.12 -3.68 -19.75
C ARG A 93 -0.16 -2.51 -18.81
N THR A 94 -0.33 -2.82 -17.52
CA THR A 94 -0.71 -1.87 -16.48
C THR A 94 0.06 -2.20 -15.20
N ILE A 95 0.57 -1.18 -14.54
CA ILE A 95 1.02 -1.21 -13.15
C ILE A 95 -0.12 -0.61 -12.32
N ASN A 96 -0.94 -1.44 -11.70
CA ASN A 96 -2.14 -0.98 -10.99
C ASN A 96 -1.82 -0.47 -9.59
N ASP A 97 -0.93 -1.16 -8.87
CA ASP A 97 -0.57 -0.90 -7.49
C ASP A 97 0.95 -0.86 -7.30
N VAL A 98 1.40 -0.03 -6.40
CA VAL A 98 2.83 0.14 -6.06
C VAL A 98 2.99 0.30 -4.55
N LYS A 99 4.00 -0.35 -3.96
CA LYS A 99 4.35 -0.22 -2.54
C LYS A 99 5.87 -0.22 -2.36
N ALA A 100 6.33 0.31 -1.26
CA ALA A 100 7.71 0.13 -0.80
C ALA A 100 7.71 -0.50 0.60
N SER A 101 8.81 -1.19 0.93
CA SER A 101 9.03 -1.70 2.28
C SER A 101 9.14 -0.56 3.29
N PRO A 102 8.76 -0.77 4.55
CA PRO A 102 8.85 0.26 5.59
C PRO A 102 10.28 0.80 5.80
N ASP A 103 11.30 -0.01 5.50
CA ASP A 103 12.72 0.35 5.61
C ASP A 103 13.32 0.93 4.31
N GLY A 104 12.52 1.08 3.26
CA GLY A 104 12.91 1.64 1.97
C GLY A 104 13.86 0.78 1.13
N ARG A 105 14.15 -0.48 1.51
CA ARG A 105 15.13 -1.33 0.81
C ARG A 105 14.62 -1.97 -0.47
N TYR A 106 13.30 -2.13 -0.62
CA TYR A 106 12.68 -2.64 -1.84
C TYR A 106 11.38 -1.92 -2.15
N ALA A 107 10.99 -1.98 -3.40
CA ALA A 107 9.65 -1.62 -3.85
C ALA A 107 9.03 -2.78 -4.63
N VAL A 108 7.70 -2.80 -4.69
CA VAL A 108 6.94 -3.75 -5.50
C VAL A 108 5.98 -3.00 -6.41
N ILE A 109 5.87 -3.48 -7.63
CA ILE A 109 4.94 -2.96 -8.64
C ILE A 109 4.11 -4.11 -9.21
N SER A 110 2.80 -3.96 -9.24
CA SER A 110 1.91 -4.98 -9.79
C SER A 110 2.17 -5.17 -11.29
N ARG A 111 1.92 -6.37 -11.80
CA ARG A 111 2.20 -6.77 -13.17
C ARG A 111 0.94 -7.33 -13.81
N GLU A 112 0.13 -6.45 -14.40
CA GLU A 112 -1.12 -6.86 -15.06
C GLU A 112 -0.98 -6.92 -16.57
N GLY A 113 -1.46 -8.02 -17.17
CA GLY A 113 -1.46 -8.24 -18.61
C GLY A 113 -0.08 -8.51 -19.18
N ALA A 114 0.70 -9.32 -18.48
CA ALA A 114 1.99 -9.81 -18.92
C ALA A 114 1.89 -10.67 -20.19
N THR A 115 2.87 -10.58 -21.08
CA THR A 115 2.85 -11.27 -22.38
C THR A 115 2.86 -12.79 -22.24
N ASN A 116 3.47 -13.30 -21.16
CA ASN A 116 3.51 -14.74 -20.82
C ASN A 116 2.25 -15.23 -20.11
N ARG A 117 1.24 -14.37 -19.86
CA ARG A 117 -0.01 -14.64 -19.13
C ARG A 117 0.20 -15.10 -17.68
N ARG A 118 1.34 -14.74 -17.10
CA ARG A 118 1.66 -14.96 -15.70
C ARG A 118 1.85 -13.59 -15.08
N ASP A 119 0.75 -13.00 -14.64
CA ASP A 119 0.76 -11.71 -13.97
C ASP A 119 1.50 -11.85 -12.62
N GLY A 120 1.20 -11.10 -11.62
CA GLY A 120 1.90 -11.10 -10.33
C GLY A 120 2.47 -9.73 -10.05
N PHE A 121 3.68 -9.66 -9.51
CA PHE A 121 4.37 -8.40 -9.26
C PHE A 121 5.86 -8.50 -9.54
N VAL A 122 6.49 -7.35 -9.73
CA VAL A 122 7.94 -7.20 -9.88
C VAL A 122 8.48 -6.57 -8.61
N ILE A 123 9.60 -7.08 -8.13
CA ILE A 123 10.32 -6.57 -6.98
C ILE A 123 11.52 -5.78 -7.49
N LEU A 124 11.65 -4.57 -6.95
CA LEU A 124 12.74 -3.66 -7.26
C LEU A 124 13.66 -3.55 -6.05
N ASP A 125 14.96 -3.66 -6.29
CA ASP A 125 15.99 -3.33 -5.31
C ASP A 125 16.14 -1.81 -5.26
N MET A 126 15.96 -1.25 -4.06
CA MET A 126 16.03 0.18 -3.75
C MET A 126 17.27 0.51 -2.90
N ALA A 127 18.32 -0.33 -2.91
CA ALA A 127 19.56 -0.05 -2.21
C ALA A 127 20.21 1.27 -2.66
N ASP A 128 19.99 1.65 -3.91
CA ASP A 128 20.17 3.03 -4.43
C ASP A 128 18.80 3.56 -4.83
N PRO A 129 18.13 4.38 -3.99
CA PRO A 129 16.79 4.87 -4.29
C PRO A 129 16.72 5.69 -5.58
N THR A 130 17.84 6.24 -6.06
CA THR A 130 17.90 7.02 -7.29
C THR A 130 18.10 6.18 -8.56
N ASN A 131 18.33 4.88 -8.41
CA ASN A 131 18.55 3.95 -9.51
C ASN A 131 17.90 2.58 -9.23
N PRO A 132 16.55 2.51 -9.18
CA PRO A 132 15.83 1.27 -8.90
C PRO A 132 16.13 0.20 -9.95
N THR A 133 16.42 -1.01 -9.51
CA THR A 133 16.72 -2.13 -10.41
C THR A 133 15.82 -3.33 -10.13
N VAL A 134 15.48 -4.09 -11.18
CA VAL A 134 14.67 -5.30 -11.01
C VAL A 134 15.46 -6.37 -10.26
N ALA A 135 15.00 -6.73 -9.06
CA ALA A 135 15.55 -7.83 -8.28
C ALA A 135 14.97 -9.18 -8.74
N SER A 136 13.64 -9.29 -8.77
CA SER A 136 12.95 -10.53 -9.14
C SER A 136 11.52 -10.28 -9.60
N ILE A 137 10.87 -11.35 -10.08
CA ILE A 137 9.44 -11.38 -10.40
C ILE A 137 8.83 -12.52 -9.58
N PHE A 138 7.69 -12.24 -8.95
CA PHE A 138 6.93 -13.24 -8.21
C PHE A 138 5.55 -13.42 -8.82
N ASP A 139 5.20 -14.66 -9.15
CA ASP A 139 3.90 -15.04 -9.74
C ASP A 139 3.33 -16.34 -9.17
N GLU A 140 3.98 -16.93 -8.17
CA GLU A 140 3.51 -18.18 -7.55
C GLU A 140 2.19 -17.95 -6.82
N GLY A 141 1.15 -18.71 -7.19
CA GLY A 141 -0.20 -18.60 -6.63
C GLY A 141 -0.99 -17.37 -7.02
N ILE A 142 -0.43 -16.44 -7.81
CA ILE A 142 -1.02 -15.14 -8.15
C ILE A 142 -1.00 -14.78 -9.65
N THR A 143 -0.92 -15.78 -10.51
CA THR A 143 -0.84 -15.60 -11.98
C THR A 143 -2.05 -14.93 -12.62
N GLY A 144 -3.16 -14.79 -11.88
CA GLY A 144 -4.38 -14.12 -12.34
C GLY A 144 -4.38 -12.61 -12.18
N GLY A 145 -3.30 -12.04 -11.66
CA GLY A 145 -3.12 -10.61 -11.39
C GLY A 145 -3.17 -10.26 -9.91
N VAL A 146 -2.51 -9.17 -9.59
CA VAL A 146 -2.47 -8.57 -8.25
C VAL A 146 -3.12 -7.20 -8.31
N HIS A 147 -4.20 -7.03 -7.54
CA HIS A 147 -4.97 -5.79 -7.55
C HIS A 147 -4.40 -4.76 -6.57
N ASN A 148 -4.04 -5.20 -5.38
CA ASN A 148 -3.49 -4.37 -4.30
C ASN A 148 -2.43 -5.15 -3.52
N MET A 149 -1.51 -4.45 -2.88
CA MET A 149 -0.45 -5.04 -2.06
C MET A 149 -0.26 -4.23 -0.77
N TYR A 150 0.27 -4.89 0.26
CA TYR A 150 0.67 -4.23 1.49
C TYR A 150 1.98 -4.81 1.99
N ALA A 151 2.98 -3.96 2.24
CA ALA A 151 4.28 -4.37 2.77
C ALA A 151 4.35 -4.07 4.27
N GLN A 152 4.70 -5.08 5.06
CA GLN A 152 4.87 -4.99 6.51
C GLN A 152 6.12 -5.75 6.91
N ASP A 153 7.13 -5.07 7.43
CA ASP A 153 8.42 -5.69 7.78
C ASP A 153 9.00 -6.50 6.60
N ASP A 154 9.31 -7.77 6.80
CA ASP A 154 9.78 -8.68 5.76
C ASP A 154 8.64 -9.47 5.07
N LEU A 155 7.41 -9.04 5.20
CA LEU A 155 6.24 -9.70 4.61
C LEU A 155 5.56 -8.80 3.57
N LEU A 156 5.10 -9.41 2.48
CA LEU A 156 4.23 -8.79 1.50
C LEU A 156 2.91 -9.54 1.43
N PHE A 157 1.82 -8.79 1.51
CA PHE A 157 0.44 -9.27 1.34
C PHE A 157 -0.03 -8.84 -0.03
N ALA A 158 -0.26 -9.79 -0.94
CA ALA A 158 -0.65 -9.51 -2.33
C ALA A 158 -2.05 -10.05 -2.61
N LEU A 159 -3.00 -9.15 -2.92
CA LEU A 159 -4.36 -9.53 -3.30
C LEU A 159 -4.37 -10.11 -4.72
N ALA A 160 -4.77 -11.36 -4.81
CA ALA A 160 -4.76 -12.13 -6.04
C ALA A 160 -6.17 -12.60 -6.44
N GLY A 161 -6.50 -12.44 -7.72
CA GLY A 161 -7.75 -12.96 -8.28
C GLY A 161 -9.04 -12.34 -7.74
N GLY A 162 -8.95 -11.46 -6.74
CA GLY A 162 -10.07 -10.79 -6.08
C GLY A 162 -10.82 -11.65 -5.05
N ASP A 163 -10.24 -12.77 -4.61
CA ASP A 163 -10.84 -13.70 -3.64
C ASP A 163 -9.89 -14.08 -2.50
N LYS A 164 -8.61 -13.76 -2.62
CA LYS A 164 -7.61 -14.07 -1.62
C LYS A 164 -6.50 -13.05 -1.55
N TYR A 165 -5.73 -13.07 -0.47
CA TYR A 165 -4.37 -12.54 -0.46
C TYR A 165 -3.37 -13.64 -0.11
N VAL A 166 -2.21 -13.52 -0.76
CA VAL A 166 -1.05 -14.39 -0.54
C VAL A 166 -0.05 -13.65 0.33
N ILE A 167 0.55 -14.35 1.27
CA ILE A 167 1.61 -13.83 2.16
C ILE A 167 2.94 -14.35 1.66
N ILE A 168 3.88 -13.45 1.43
CA ILE A 168 5.17 -13.71 0.82
C ILE A 168 6.28 -13.23 1.75
N ASP A 169 7.28 -14.09 1.99
CA ASP A 169 8.55 -13.76 2.66
C ASP A 169 9.44 -12.96 1.71
N MET A 170 9.76 -11.72 2.10
CA MET A 170 10.58 -10.77 1.37
C MET A 170 11.96 -10.58 2.00
N THR A 171 12.38 -11.46 2.91
CA THR A 171 13.72 -11.42 3.55
C THR A 171 14.82 -11.43 2.50
N ASP A 172 14.65 -12.24 1.45
CA ASP A 172 15.52 -12.24 0.27
C ASP A 172 14.70 -11.78 -0.96
N ILE A 173 14.84 -10.51 -1.34
CA ILE A 173 14.12 -9.91 -2.46
C ILE A 173 14.48 -10.51 -3.83
N TYR A 174 15.59 -11.23 -3.93
CA TYR A 174 16.02 -11.95 -5.11
C TYR A 174 15.45 -13.37 -5.19
N ALA A 175 14.98 -13.91 -4.06
CA ALA A 175 14.39 -15.24 -3.94
C ALA A 175 13.21 -15.23 -2.95
N PRO A 176 12.16 -14.42 -3.20
CA PRO A 176 10.99 -14.34 -2.34
C PRO A 176 10.26 -15.68 -2.26
N LYS A 177 9.59 -15.97 -1.14
CA LYS A 177 8.96 -17.26 -0.90
C LYS A 177 7.49 -17.12 -0.57
N TYR A 178 6.67 -17.93 -1.18
CA TYR A 178 5.30 -18.15 -0.77
C TYR A 178 5.28 -18.74 0.65
N LEU A 179 4.53 -18.13 1.57
CA LEU A 179 4.34 -18.63 2.94
C LEU A 179 2.96 -19.26 3.12
N SER A 180 1.92 -18.47 2.89
CA SER A 180 0.55 -18.87 3.13
C SER A 180 -0.43 -18.02 2.33
N GLU A 181 -1.73 -18.32 2.43
CA GLU A 181 -2.78 -17.50 1.85
C GLU A 181 -4.02 -17.49 2.74
N TYR A 182 -4.75 -16.39 2.72
CA TYR A 182 -6.10 -16.29 3.20
C TYR A 182 -7.05 -16.22 1.99
N ASN A 183 -8.08 -17.06 2.00
CA ASN A 183 -9.12 -17.10 0.99
C ASN A 183 -10.49 -17.09 1.67
N HIS A 184 -11.32 -16.12 1.35
CA HIS A 184 -12.70 -16.08 1.82
C HIS A 184 -13.61 -16.67 0.72
N PRO A 185 -14.25 -17.83 0.97
CA PRO A 185 -14.93 -18.60 -0.06
C PRO A 185 -16.15 -17.89 -0.69
N ASP A 186 -16.77 -16.97 0.06
CA ASP A 186 -18.04 -16.33 -0.28
C ASP A 186 -17.91 -14.80 -0.48
N SER A 187 -16.69 -14.27 -0.49
CA SER A 187 -16.45 -12.83 -0.58
C SER A 187 -15.41 -12.48 -1.64
N ARG A 188 -15.40 -11.21 -2.03
CA ARG A 188 -14.35 -10.64 -2.87
C ARG A 188 -13.54 -9.65 -2.05
N LEU A 189 -12.25 -9.86 -2.00
CA LEU A 189 -11.30 -8.97 -1.34
C LEU A 189 -10.94 -7.82 -2.26
N HIS A 190 -10.95 -6.61 -1.73
CA HIS A 190 -10.61 -5.42 -2.48
C HIS A 190 -9.32 -4.77 -2.00
N ASP A 191 -9.07 -4.79 -0.68
CA ASP A 191 -7.91 -4.16 -0.07
C ASP A 191 -7.51 -4.90 1.21
N VAL A 192 -6.25 -4.76 1.63
CA VAL A 192 -5.71 -5.29 2.88
C VAL A 192 -4.77 -4.28 3.52
N TRP A 193 -4.90 -4.11 4.83
CA TRP A 193 -3.98 -3.36 5.67
C TRP A 193 -3.58 -4.22 6.86
N VAL A 194 -2.30 -4.19 7.24
CA VAL A 194 -1.79 -5.07 8.29
C VAL A 194 -1.15 -4.26 9.40
N ASN A 195 -1.45 -4.62 10.64
CA ASN A 195 -0.83 -4.05 11.82
C ASN A 195 -0.81 -5.04 12.98
N ASP A 196 0.33 -5.13 13.66
CA ASP A 196 0.52 -5.99 14.85
C ASP A 196 0.04 -7.44 14.66
N GLY A 197 0.36 -8.06 13.51
CA GLY A 197 -0.02 -9.44 13.21
C GLY A 197 -1.50 -9.64 12.87
N LEU A 198 -2.26 -8.57 12.67
CA LEU A 198 -3.65 -8.63 12.22
C LEU A 198 -3.80 -7.99 10.83
N ALA A 199 -4.36 -8.74 9.91
CA ALA A 199 -4.75 -8.24 8.60
C ALA A 199 -6.22 -7.82 8.61
N TYR A 200 -6.48 -6.60 8.17
CA TYR A 200 -7.80 -6.01 8.03
C TYR A 200 -8.12 -5.96 6.55
N SER A 201 -9.00 -6.82 6.08
CA SER A 201 -9.41 -6.85 4.67
C SER A 201 -10.74 -6.16 4.44
N SER A 202 -10.82 -5.39 3.36
CA SER A 202 -12.05 -4.84 2.84
C SER A 202 -12.68 -5.85 1.88
N GLU A 203 -13.83 -6.38 2.25
CA GLU A 203 -14.48 -7.47 1.51
C GLU A 203 -15.89 -7.10 1.05
N TRP A 204 -16.13 -7.22 -0.26
CA TRP A 204 -17.41 -6.90 -0.84
C TRP A 204 -18.52 -7.82 -0.32
N GLY A 205 -19.56 -7.24 0.25
CA GLY A 205 -20.71 -7.96 0.79
C GLY A 205 -20.53 -8.48 2.22
N THR A 206 -19.31 -8.53 2.73
CA THR A 206 -19.01 -8.97 4.11
C THR A 206 -18.61 -7.78 5.00
N GLY A 207 -17.96 -6.76 4.43
CA GLY A 207 -17.49 -5.58 5.15
C GLY A 207 -16.01 -5.68 5.50
N VAL A 208 -15.66 -5.43 6.77
CA VAL A 208 -14.28 -5.58 7.26
C VAL A 208 -14.13 -6.93 7.92
N VAL A 209 -13.17 -7.71 7.46
CA VAL A 209 -12.77 -8.99 8.06
C VAL A 209 -11.39 -8.84 8.67
N VAL A 210 -11.21 -9.36 9.88
CA VAL A 210 -9.92 -9.32 10.59
C VAL A 210 -9.39 -10.75 10.69
N VAL A 211 -8.18 -10.95 10.22
CA VAL A 211 -7.49 -12.24 10.19
C VAL A 211 -6.22 -12.14 11.02
N ASP A 212 -6.01 -13.08 11.93
CA ASP A 212 -4.74 -13.24 12.62
C ASP A 212 -3.73 -13.84 11.62
N VAL A 213 -2.75 -13.08 11.25
CA VAL A 213 -1.70 -13.50 10.32
C VAL A 213 -0.37 -13.74 11.05
N GLY A 214 -0.31 -13.39 12.34
CA GLY A 214 0.87 -13.60 13.17
C GLY A 214 2.14 -13.05 12.51
N ASN A 215 3.08 -13.95 12.25
CA ASN A 215 4.32 -13.64 11.53
C ASN A 215 4.30 -14.12 10.06
N GLY A 216 3.14 -14.31 9.48
CA GLY A 216 2.94 -14.76 8.08
C GLY A 216 2.41 -16.19 7.95
#